data_d136a8585cf418f70bc28719810c91ad
#
_entry.id   d136a8585cf418f70bc28719810c91ad
#
_cell.length_a   1.000
_cell.length_b   1.000
_cell.length_c   1.000
_cell.angle_alpha   90.00
_cell.angle_beta   90.00
_cell.angle_gamma   90.00
#
_symmetry.space_group_name_H-M   'P 1'
#
loop_
_entity.id
_entity.type
_entity.pdbx_description
1 polymer ?
#
loop_
_entity_poly.entity_id
_entity_poly.type
_entity_poly.pdbx_seq_one_letter_code
_entity_poly.pdbx_strand_id
1 'polypeptide(L)'
;MQVPLCYFDDDPANSRNAAKTCGGAMYDIGCSCVTAGRWFFEATPQRVIGMIDLDPAFQTARLASALLDFGAGRQLALTVSTQAVRYQRVQLVGTLGRIEIETPFNPADGAATRYLIQSAGSTELRVVMLPGANQYALQCDAFAHAVRGKTPTAASLDDAAINLRVIEAVFASAKSGRVETL
;
A
#
# COMPACT_ATOMS: atom_id res chain seq x y z
N MET A 1 -6.01 2.09 10.57
CA MET A 1 -5.72 1.16 9.46
C MET A 1 -4.31 0.62 9.59
N GLN A 2 -4.06 -0.64 9.23
CA GLN A 2 -2.72 -1.25 9.21
C GLN A 2 -2.52 -1.98 7.88
N VAL A 3 -1.34 -1.84 7.27
CA VAL A 3 -1.01 -2.44 5.98
C VAL A 3 0.43 -2.95 5.98
N PRO A 4 0.68 -4.19 6.36
CA PRO A 4 1.94 -4.87 6.06
C PRO A 4 1.93 -5.41 4.63
N LEU A 5 3.06 -5.25 3.92
CA LEU A 5 3.27 -5.81 2.58
C LEU A 5 4.75 -6.14 2.40
N CYS A 6 5.06 -7.42 2.28
CA CYS A 6 6.43 -7.92 2.24
C CYS A 6 6.61 -9.02 1.20
N TYR A 7 7.81 -9.11 0.65
CA TYR A 7 8.32 -10.24 -0.13
C TYR A 7 9.85 -10.34 0.03
N PHE A 8 10.44 -11.41 -0.49
CA PHE A 8 11.89 -11.57 -0.47
C PHE A 8 12.46 -11.56 -1.90
N ASP A 9 13.40 -10.66 -2.15
CA ASP A 9 14.17 -10.55 -3.37
C ASP A 9 15.54 -9.92 -3.05
N ASP A 10 16.62 -10.62 -3.32
CA ASP A 10 18.00 -10.17 -3.14
C ASP A 10 18.83 -10.29 -4.43
N ASP A 11 18.16 -10.45 -5.59
CA ASP A 11 18.83 -10.50 -6.89
C ASP A 11 19.39 -9.12 -7.28
N PRO A 12 20.71 -8.94 -7.41
CA PRO A 12 21.31 -7.68 -7.82
C PRO A 12 20.97 -7.25 -9.25
N ALA A 13 20.49 -8.19 -10.10
CA ALA A 13 20.05 -7.88 -11.45
C ALA A 13 18.62 -7.31 -11.50
N ASN A 14 17.85 -7.46 -10.43
CA ASN A 14 16.49 -6.91 -10.37
C ASN A 14 16.53 -5.39 -10.22
N SER A 15 15.82 -4.69 -11.10
CA SER A 15 15.70 -3.22 -11.06
C SER A 15 15.11 -2.69 -9.74
N ARG A 16 14.34 -3.52 -9.01
CA ARG A 16 13.79 -3.20 -7.69
C ARG A 16 14.85 -3.10 -6.59
N ASN A 17 16.04 -3.68 -6.82
CA ASN A 17 17.20 -3.59 -5.92
C ASN A 17 18.21 -2.51 -6.38
N ALA A 18 17.89 -1.72 -7.39
CA ALA A 18 18.78 -0.69 -7.91
C ALA A 18 18.33 0.72 -7.49
N ALA A 19 19.16 1.44 -6.74
CA ALA A 19 18.85 2.81 -6.27
C ALA A 19 18.61 3.79 -7.42
N LYS A 20 19.32 3.64 -8.56
CA LYS A 20 19.17 4.49 -9.76
C LYS A 20 17.80 4.39 -10.43
N THR A 21 17.04 3.34 -10.17
CA THR A 21 15.70 3.10 -10.71
C THR A 21 14.60 3.29 -9.66
N CYS A 22 14.90 4.01 -8.57
CA CYS A 22 14.00 4.17 -7.43
C CYS A 22 13.56 2.81 -6.85
N GLY A 23 14.50 1.86 -6.72
CA GLY A 23 14.24 0.55 -6.11
C GLY A 23 14.02 0.65 -4.60
N GLY A 24 13.66 -0.48 -4.01
CA GLY A 24 13.44 -0.65 -2.58
C GLY A 24 11.97 -0.64 -2.17
N ALA A 25 11.73 -1.18 -0.99
CA ALA A 25 10.41 -1.51 -0.47
C ALA A 25 9.42 -0.34 -0.51
N MET A 26 9.88 0.88 -0.22
CA MET A 26 8.96 2.01 -0.12
C MET A 26 8.42 2.45 -1.50
N TYR A 27 9.28 2.49 -2.53
CA TYR A 27 8.84 2.82 -3.89
C TYR A 27 8.09 1.66 -4.55
N ASP A 28 8.57 0.42 -4.41
CA ASP A 28 8.01 -0.74 -5.12
C ASP A 28 6.65 -1.18 -4.56
N ILE A 29 6.53 -1.31 -3.23
CA ILE A 29 5.32 -1.83 -2.57
C ILE A 29 4.71 -0.87 -1.55
N GLY A 30 5.48 0.06 -0.98
CA GLY A 30 4.96 1.09 -0.09
C GLY A 30 3.97 2.01 -0.78
N CYS A 31 4.17 2.27 -2.08
CA CYS A 31 3.22 3.01 -2.91
C CYS A 31 1.80 2.41 -2.86
N SER A 32 1.68 1.08 -2.89
CA SER A 32 0.39 0.39 -2.79
C SER A 32 -0.26 0.57 -1.43
N CYS A 33 0.54 0.57 -0.35
CA CYS A 33 0.05 0.81 1.00
C CYS A 33 -0.47 2.24 1.18
N VAL A 34 0.26 3.23 0.64
CA VAL A 34 -0.15 4.65 0.64
C VAL A 34 -1.43 4.82 -0.18
N THR A 35 -1.49 4.25 -1.38
CA THR A 35 -2.69 4.27 -2.23
C THR A 35 -3.90 3.67 -1.51
N ALA A 36 -3.74 2.52 -0.84
CA ALA A 36 -4.82 1.90 -0.08
C ALA A 36 -5.33 2.83 1.03
N GLY A 37 -4.43 3.49 1.79
CA GLY A 37 -4.84 4.44 2.82
C GLY A 37 -5.60 5.63 2.25
N ARG A 38 -5.10 6.21 1.17
CA ARG A 38 -5.75 7.34 0.48
C ARG A 38 -7.11 6.95 -0.09
N TRP A 39 -7.22 5.75 -0.62
CA TRP A 39 -8.47 5.23 -1.16
C TRP A 39 -9.53 4.99 -0.07
N PHE A 40 -9.16 4.31 1.04
CA PHE A 40 -10.10 4.03 2.12
C PHE A 40 -10.53 5.26 2.91
N PHE A 41 -9.63 6.24 3.05
CA PHE A 41 -9.93 7.46 3.80
C PHE A 41 -10.43 8.62 2.91
N GLU A 42 -10.40 8.45 1.58
CA GLU A 42 -10.77 9.47 0.59
C GLU A 42 -10.07 10.81 0.87
N ALA A 43 -8.79 10.74 1.25
CA ALA A 43 -8.01 11.90 1.68
C ALA A 43 -6.52 11.70 1.40
N THR A 44 -5.79 12.81 1.41
CA THR A 44 -4.32 12.82 1.47
C THR A 44 -3.87 12.94 2.92
N PRO A 45 -2.82 12.23 3.36
CA PRO A 45 -2.31 12.41 4.72
C PRO A 45 -1.77 13.83 4.89
N GLN A 46 -1.94 14.39 6.08
CA GLN A 46 -1.47 15.73 6.44
C GLN A 46 -0.05 15.71 7.01
N ARG A 47 0.30 14.60 7.68
CA ARG A 47 1.58 14.43 8.37
C ARG A 47 2.04 12.98 8.26
N VAL A 48 3.34 12.77 8.20
CA VAL A 48 3.94 11.43 8.20
C VAL A 48 5.13 11.37 9.16
N ILE A 49 5.38 10.19 9.73
CA ILE A 49 6.63 9.84 10.37
C ILE A 49 7.08 8.49 9.85
N GLY A 50 8.36 8.36 9.51
CA GLY A 50 8.92 7.16 8.89
C GLY A 50 10.22 6.69 9.52
N MET A 51 10.46 5.38 9.41
CA MET A 51 11.73 4.72 9.70
C MET A 51 12.09 3.85 8.51
N ILE A 52 13.33 3.96 8.04
CA ILE A 52 13.82 3.22 6.87
C ILE A 52 15.15 2.59 7.21
N ASP A 53 15.29 1.31 6.91
CA ASP A 53 16.54 0.58 6.93
C ASP A 53 16.97 0.28 5.49
N LEU A 54 18.19 0.72 5.15
CA LEU A 54 18.75 0.53 3.81
C LEU A 54 19.50 -0.79 3.72
N ASP A 55 19.37 -1.47 2.60
CA ASP A 55 20.24 -2.58 2.27
C ASP A 55 21.68 -2.10 2.10
N PRO A 56 22.67 -2.73 2.79
CA PRO A 56 24.06 -2.28 2.74
C PRO A 56 24.70 -2.46 1.35
N ALA A 57 24.25 -3.42 0.54
CA ALA A 57 24.79 -3.68 -0.79
C ALA A 57 24.08 -2.82 -1.86
N PHE A 58 22.76 -2.73 -1.79
CA PHE A 58 21.94 -2.07 -2.83
C PHE A 58 21.68 -0.60 -2.55
N GLN A 59 21.83 -0.16 -1.29
CA GLN A 59 21.49 1.21 -0.84
C GLN A 59 20.03 1.60 -1.13
N THR A 60 19.16 0.61 -1.22
CA THR A 60 17.71 0.76 -1.35
C THR A 60 17.02 0.43 -0.03
N ALA A 61 15.83 0.94 0.18
CA ALA A 61 15.03 0.64 1.38
C ALA A 61 14.64 -0.84 1.38
N ARG A 62 15.29 -1.67 2.21
CA ARG A 62 14.93 -3.09 2.39
C ARG A 62 13.78 -3.28 3.37
N LEU A 63 13.65 -2.36 4.33
CA LEU A 63 12.57 -2.32 5.31
C LEU A 63 12.17 -0.87 5.53
N ALA A 64 10.89 -0.57 5.50
CA ALA A 64 10.35 0.73 5.85
C ALA A 64 9.07 0.57 6.68
N SER A 65 8.93 1.39 7.72
CA SER A 65 7.70 1.54 8.48
C SER A 65 7.33 3.02 8.55
N ALA A 66 6.04 3.32 8.43
CA ALA A 66 5.56 4.69 8.55
C ALA A 66 4.19 4.77 9.23
N LEU A 67 3.94 5.88 9.90
CA LEU A 67 2.63 6.28 10.38
C LEU A 67 2.21 7.55 9.63
N LEU A 68 1.05 7.49 8.97
CA LEU A 68 0.46 8.56 8.20
C LEU A 68 -0.81 9.04 8.90
N ASP A 69 -0.91 10.34 9.16
CA ASP A 69 -2.06 10.98 9.77
C ASP A 69 -2.90 11.71 8.71
N PHE A 70 -4.14 11.27 8.56
CA PHE A 70 -5.11 11.83 7.60
C PHE A 70 -6.05 12.87 8.26
N GLY A 71 -5.81 13.19 9.51
CA GLY A 71 -6.68 14.05 10.29
C GLY A 71 -7.98 13.36 10.75
N ALA A 72 -8.72 14.01 11.64
CA ALA A 72 -9.97 13.51 12.21
C ALA A 72 -9.86 12.10 12.81
N GLY A 73 -8.71 11.76 13.41
CA GLY A 73 -8.46 10.46 14.04
C GLY A 73 -8.19 9.31 13.06
N ARG A 74 -8.04 9.59 11.75
CA ARG A 74 -7.77 8.56 10.74
C ARG A 74 -6.25 8.40 10.57
N GLN A 75 -5.75 7.23 10.89
CA GLN A 75 -4.32 6.93 10.83
C GLN A 75 -4.07 5.63 10.06
N LEU A 76 -2.99 5.60 9.27
CA LEU A 76 -2.46 4.42 8.62
C LEU A 76 -1.07 4.12 9.18
N ALA A 77 -0.89 2.92 9.73
CA ALA A 77 0.43 2.34 9.98
C ALA A 77 0.77 1.36 8.84
N LEU A 78 1.92 1.52 8.21
CA LEU A 78 2.41 0.59 7.20
C LEU A 78 3.78 0.04 7.58
N THR A 79 4.04 -1.19 7.16
CA THR A 79 5.37 -1.80 7.18
C THR A 79 5.58 -2.57 5.88
N VAL A 80 6.66 -2.27 5.17
CA VAL A 80 6.98 -2.87 3.88
C VAL A 80 8.42 -3.38 3.87
N SER A 81 8.64 -4.55 3.27
CA SER A 81 9.97 -5.12 3.14
C SER A 81 10.12 -5.91 1.85
N THR A 82 11.27 -5.73 1.18
CA THR A 82 11.72 -6.56 0.05
C THR A 82 12.61 -7.71 0.50
N GLN A 83 12.86 -7.86 1.79
CA GLN A 83 13.72 -8.91 2.36
C GLN A 83 13.06 -9.59 3.58
N ALA A 84 11.76 -9.87 3.47
CA ALA A 84 11.00 -10.63 4.46
C ALA A 84 10.15 -11.70 3.80
N VAL A 85 9.63 -12.64 4.57
CA VAL A 85 8.69 -13.64 4.07
C VAL A 85 7.49 -12.97 3.43
N ARG A 86 6.98 -13.53 2.33
CA ARG A 86 5.81 -12.98 1.63
C ARG A 86 4.61 -12.90 2.56
N TYR A 87 4.13 -11.69 2.77
CA TYR A 87 2.96 -11.40 3.57
C TYR A 87 2.27 -10.14 3.09
N GLN A 88 0.95 -10.12 3.08
CA GLN A 88 0.17 -8.94 2.76
C GLN A 88 -1.15 -8.96 3.50
N ARG A 89 -1.60 -7.80 3.98
CA ARG A 89 -2.88 -7.65 4.65
C ARG A 89 -3.31 -6.18 4.69
N VAL A 90 -4.61 -5.94 4.66
CA VAL A 90 -5.20 -4.65 5.01
C VAL A 90 -6.16 -4.86 6.16
N GLN A 91 -5.95 -4.13 7.25
CA GLN A 91 -6.83 -4.13 8.42
C GLN A 91 -7.37 -2.73 8.67
N LEU A 92 -8.69 -2.60 8.68
CA LEU A 92 -9.39 -1.38 9.06
C LEU A 92 -10.10 -1.63 10.39
N VAL A 93 -9.88 -0.75 11.35
CA VAL A 93 -10.57 -0.79 12.64
C VAL A 93 -11.20 0.58 12.87
N GLY A 94 -12.48 0.60 13.14
CA GLY A 94 -13.24 1.81 13.40
C GLY A 94 -14.28 1.61 14.50
N THR A 95 -15.06 2.64 14.76
CA THR A 95 -16.08 2.62 15.83
C THR A 95 -17.25 1.68 15.54
N LEU A 96 -17.52 1.39 14.25
CA LEU A 96 -18.61 0.51 13.83
C LEU A 96 -18.17 -0.95 13.66
N GLY A 97 -16.87 -1.26 13.77
CA GLY A 97 -16.36 -2.62 13.61
C GLY A 97 -14.99 -2.65 12.95
N ARG A 98 -14.67 -3.81 12.39
CA ARG A 98 -13.39 -4.02 11.66
C ARG A 98 -13.61 -4.78 10.35
N ILE A 99 -12.72 -4.51 9.40
CA ILE A 99 -12.61 -5.24 8.14
C ILE A 99 -11.16 -5.70 8.00
N GLU A 100 -10.96 -6.94 7.54
CA GLU A 100 -9.64 -7.48 7.27
C GLU A 100 -9.63 -8.12 5.87
N ILE A 101 -8.74 -7.67 4.99
CA ILE A 101 -8.55 -8.19 3.65
C ILE A 101 -7.26 -8.99 3.65
N GLU A 102 -7.34 -10.30 3.38
CA GLU A 102 -6.20 -11.21 3.54
C GLU A 102 -5.18 -11.13 2.41
N THR A 103 -5.64 -10.89 1.19
CA THR A 103 -4.76 -10.80 0.01
C THR A 103 -5.15 -9.58 -0.84
N PRO A 104 -4.86 -8.35 -0.35
CA PRO A 104 -5.39 -7.14 -0.95
C PRO A 104 -4.74 -6.75 -2.29
N PHE A 105 -3.47 -7.11 -2.53
CA PHE A 105 -2.71 -6.54 -3.65
C PHE A 105 -2.41 -7.56 -4.76
N ASN A 106 -1.93 -8.75 -4.39
CA ASN A 106 -1.42 -9.73 -5.35
C ASN A 106 -2.06 -11.12 -5.12
N PRO A 107 -3.38 -11.28 -5.30
CA PRO A 107 -3.99 -12.59 -5.34
C PRO A 107 -3.43 -13.37 -6.53
N ALA A 108 -3.34 -14.70 -6.40
CA ALA A 108 -2.99 -15.55 -7.53
C ALA A 108 -4.07 -15.43 -8.61
N ASP A 109 -3.67 -15.54 -9.89
CA ASP A 109 -4.59 -15.45 -11.02
C ASP A 109 -5.71 -16.48 -10.89
N GLY A 110 -6.94 -16.03 -11.04
CA GLY A 110 -8.15 -16.85 -10.92
C GLY A 110 -8.44 -17.39 -9.52
N ALA A 111 -7.61 -17.11 -8.50
CA ALA A 111 -7.85 -17.55 -7.14
C ALA A 111 -8.96 -16.73 -6.47
N ALA A 112 -9.88 -17.42 -5.79
CA ALA A 112 -10.85 -16.75 -4.93
C ALA A 112 -10.13 -16.04 -3.77
N THR A 113 -10.59 -14.85 -3.43
CA THR A 113 -10.10 -14.08 -2.28
C THR A 113 -11.19 -13.90 -1.25
N ARG A 114 -10.81 -13.44 -0.06
CA ARG A 114 -11.80 -13.20 1.00
C ARG A 114 -11.44 -11.99 1.85
N TYR A 115 -12.47 -11.43 2.44
CA TYR A 115 -12.32 -10.48 3.52
C TYR A 115 -13.26 -10.82 4.68
N LEU A 116 -12.89 -10.37 5.87
CA LEU A 116 -13.60 -10.63 7.10
C LEU A 116 -14.19 -9.33 7.63
N ILE A 117 -15.42 -9.39 8.12
CA ILE A 117 -16.13 -8.26 8.75
C ILE A 117 -16.58 -8.67 10.13
N GLN A 118 -16.37 -7.81 11.11
CA GLN A 118 -16.95 -7.91 12.43
C GLN A 118 -17.55 -6.57 12.83
N SER A 119 -18.84 -6.55 13.12
CA SER A 119 -19.53 -5.36 13.60
C SER A 119 -19.22 -5.08 15.07
N ALA A 120 -19.24 -3.82 15.47
CA ALA A 120 -19.09 -3.44 16.87
C ALA A 120 -20.17 -4.13 17.74
N GLY A 121 -19.75 -4.60 18.90
CA GLY A 121 -20.63 -5.34 19.83
C GLY A 121 -20.97 -6.77 19.44
N SER A 122 -20.50 -7.25 18.27
CA SER A 122 -20.68 -8.65 17.83
C SER A 122 -19.40 -9.45 18.05
N THR A 123 -19.56 -10.72 18.48
CA THR A 123 -18.49 -11.72 18.49
C THR A 123 -18.44 -12.50 17.17
N GLU A 124 -19.43 -12.36 16.30
CA GLU A 124 -19.50 -13.04 15.02
C GLU A 124 -18.55 -12.42 14.01
N LEU A 125 -17.73 -13.26 13.38
CA LEU A 125 -16.84 -12.90 12.28
C LEU A 125 -17.42 -13.42 10.97
N ARG A 126 -17.94 -12.53 10.14
CA ARG A 126 -18.47 -12.87 8.82
C ARG A 126 -17.36 -12.92 7.79
N VAL A 127 -17.26 -14.04 7.10
CA VAL A 127 -16.34 -14.24 5.96
C VAL A 127 -17.10 -13.97 4.67
N VAL A 128 -16.56 -13.11 3.82
CA VAL A 128 -17.11 -12.81 2.49
C VAL A 128 -16.11 -13.29 1.45
N MET A 129 -16.55 -14.24 0.62
CA MET A 129 -15.75 -14.76 -0.50
C MET A 129 -15.99 -13.92 -1.74
N LEU A 130 -14.91 -13.62 -2.45
CA LEU A 130 -14.91 -12.98 -3.76
C LEU A 130 -14.45 -13.99 -4.81
N PRO A 131 -15.13 -14.08 -5.96
CA PRO A 131 -14.70 -14.96 -7.04
C PRO A 131 -13.30 -14.57 -7.54
N GLY A 132 -12.56 -15.54 -8.03
CA GLY A 132 -11.27 -15.29 -8.64
C GLY A 132 -11.38 -14.42 -9.89
N ALA A 133 -10.39 -13.56 -10.11
CA ALA A 133 -10.30 -12.68 -11.26
C ALA A 133 -8.83 -12.47 -11.65
N ASN A 134 -8.59 -12.17 -12.94
CA ASN A 134 -7.30 -11.69 -13.39
C ASN A 134 -7.25 -10.17 -13.27
N GLN A 135 -6.58 -9.66 -12.23
CA GLN A 135 -6.50 -8.21 -11.96
C GLN A 135 -5.83 -7.42 -13.09
N TYR A 136 -4.86 -8.01 -13.78
CA TYR A 136 -4.14 -7.35 -14.88
C TYR A 136 -4.99 -7.26 -16.14
N ALA A 137 -5.79 -8.28 -16.43
CA ALA A 137 -6.77 -8.21 -17.52
C ALA A 137 -7.82 -7.12 -17.24
N LEU A 138 -8.36 -7.07 -16.01
CA LEU A 138 -9.30 -6.02 -15.60
C LEU A 138 -8.68 -4.61 -15.69
N GLN A 139 -7.41 -4.46 -15.33
CA GLN A 139 -6.69 -3.19 -15.46
C GLN A 139 -6.54 -2.77 -16.93
N CYS A 140 -6.16 -3.71 -17.81
CA CYS A 140 -6.04 -3.44 -19.25
C CYS A 140 -7.39 -3.06 -19.85
N ASP A 141 -8.47 -3.74 -19.49
CA ASP A 141 -9.82 -3.43 -19.96
C ASP A 141 -10.27 -2.04 -19.50
N ALA A 142 -10.04 -1.71 -18.21
CA ALA A 142 -10.36 -0.40 -17.67
C ALA A 142 -9.59 0.72 -18.40
N PHE A 143 -8.30 0.52 -18.65
CA PHE A 143 -7.49 1.46 -19.42
C PHE A 143 -7.97 1.61 -20.87
N ALA A 144 -8.28 0.50 -21.53
CA ALA A 144 -8.83 0.53 -22.90
C ALA A 144 -10.17 1.27 -22.98
N HIS A 145 -11.03 1.12 -21.97
CA HIS A 145 -12.28 1.89 -21.87
C HIS A 145 -12.03 3.38 -21.67
N ALA A 146 -11.06 3.75 -20.84
CA ALA A 146 -10.68 5.15 -20.63
C ALA A 146 -10.14 5.80 -21.92
N VAL A 147 -9.23 5.12 -22.62
CA VAL A 147 -8.68 5.59 -23.91
C VAL A 147 -9.78 5.81 -24.94
N ARG A 148 -10.83 4.99 -24.94
CA ARG A 148 -12.00 5.14 -25.83
C ARG A 148 -13.02 6.19 -25.33
N GLY A 149 -12.70 6.94 -24.28
CA GLY A 149 -13.56 7.97 -23.71
C GLY A 149 -14.85 7.47 -23.06
N LYS A 150 -14.92 6.17 -22.72
CA LYS A 150 -16.13 5.57 -22.11
C LYS A 150 -16.23 5.80 -20.61
N THR A 151 -15.08 5.79 -19.92
CA THR A 151 -14.99 5.99 -18.48
C THR A 151 -13.68 6.71 -18.14
N PRO A 152 -13.62 7.55 -17.09
CA PRO A 152 -12.36 8.08 -16.60
C PRO A 152 -11.47 6.94 -16.03
N THR A 153 -10.17 7.16 -15.98
CA THR A 153 -9.23 6.27 -15.28
C THR A 153 -9.52 6.28 -13.77
N ALA A 154 -9.38 5.13 -13.13
CA ALA A 154 -9.55 5.01 -11.69
C ALA A 154 -8.50 5.81 -10.88
N ALA A 155 -7.31 6.02 -11.47
CA ALA A 155 -6.25 6.86 -10.91
C ALA A 155 -5.76 7.84 -11.98
N SER A 156 -5.60 9.11 -11.61
CA SER A 156 -5.04 10.15 -12.48
C SER A 156 -3.53 10.27 -12.30
N LEU A 157 -2.87 11.03 -13.20
CA LEU A 157 -1.46 11.40 -13.01
C LEU A 157 -1.26 12.28 -11.77
N ASP A 158 -2.24 13.14 -11.46
CA ASP A 158 -2.20 13.97 -10.24
C ASP A 158 -2.27 13.09 -8.99
N ASP A 159 -3.10 12.04 -9.01
CA ASP A 159 -3.17 11.06 -7.91
C ASP A 159 -1.83 10.35 -7.71
N ALA A 160 -1.19 9.93 -8.79
CA ALA A 160 0.14 9.32 -8.75
C ALA A 160 1.20 10.30 -8.21
N ALA A 161 1.16 11.56 -8.62
CA ALA A 161 2.07 12.60 -8.12
C ALA A 161 1.88 12.88 -6.62
N ILE A 162 0.63 12.88 -6.14
CA ILE A 162 0.34 12.99 -4.71
C ILE A 162 0.89 11.79 -3.94
N ASN A 163 0.71 10.58 -4.48
CA ASN A 163 1.21 9.36 -3.86
C ASN A 163 2.74 9.39 -3.71
N LEU A 164 3.45 9.84 -4.75
CA LEU A 164 4.90 9.99 -4.73
C LEU A 164 5.35 11.03 -3.69
N ARG A 165 4.67 12.19 -3.58
CA ARG A 165 4.98 13.19 -2.54
C ARG A 165 4.87 12.62 -1.12
N VAL A 166 3.89 11.75 -0.86
CA VAL A 166 3.77 11.06 0.43
C VAL A 166 4.98 10.17 0.69
N ILE A 167 5.42 9.40 -0.33
CA ILE A 167 6.59 8.53 -0.24
C ILE A 167 7.85 9.35 0.06
N GLU A 168 8.06 10.46 -0.65
CA GLU A 168 9.20 11.34 -0.44
C GLU A 168 9.18 11.98 0.96
N ALA A 169 8.01 12.35 1.48
CA ALA A 169 7.87 12.84 2.85
C ALA A 169 8.23 11.75 3.89
N VAL A 170 7.92 10.47 3.63
CA VAL A 170 8.37 9.36 4.50
C VAL A 170 9.89 9.25 4.49
N PHE A 171 10.56 9.37 3.33
CA PHE A 171 12.02 9.40 3.26
C PHE A 171 12.62 10.60 3.98
N ALA A 172 12.05 11.80 3.80
CA ALA A 172 12.48 13.01 4.50
C ALA A 172 12.36 12.85 6.01
N SER A 173 11.24 12.32 6.48
CA SER A 173 10.99 12.02 7.90
C SER A 173 12.00 11.01 8.46
N ALA A 174 12.25 9.92 7.75
CA ALA A 174 13.23 8.92 8.18
C ALA A 174 14.65 9.50 8.29
N LYS A 175 15.00 10.44 7.40
CA LYS A 175 16.30 11.13 7.42
C LYS A 175 16.39 12.17 8.52
N SER A 176 15.34 12.95 8.75
CA SER A 176 15.32 14.05 9.74
C SER A 176 15.03 13.56 11.17
N GLY A 177 14.43 12.39 11.33
CA GLY A 177 13.91 11.87 12.59
C GLY A 177 12.69 12.66 13.11
N ARG A 178 12.02 13.43 12.26
CA ARG A 178 10.91 14.31 12.60
C ARG A 178 9.65 13.97 11.81
N VAL A 179 8.52 14.46 12.33
CA VAL A 179 7.27 14.45 11.57
C VAL A 179 7.39 15.45 10.42
N GLU A 180 7.04 15.01 9.21
CA GLU A 180 6.94 15.86 8.02
C GLU A 180 5.48 16.17 7.71
N THR A 181 5.23 17.39 7.24
CA THR A 181 3.90 17.87 6.79
C THR A 181 3.84 17.85 5.27
N LEU A 182 2.70 17.50 4.70
CA LEU A 182 2.44 17.39 3.26
C LEU A 182 1.72 18.60 2.72
#